data_356127b64a76c2a70acdf7a3d87db3e8
#
_entry.id   356127b64a76c2a70acdf7a3d87db3e8
#
_cell.length_a   1.000
_cell.length_b   1.000
_cell.length_c   1.000
_cell.angle_alpha   90.00
_cell.angle_beta   90.00
_cell.angle_gamma   90.00
#
_symmetry.space_group_name_H-M   'P 1'
#
loop_
_entity.id
_entity.type
_entity.pdbx_description
1 polymer ?
#
loop_
_entity_poly.entity_id
_entity_poly.type
_entity_poly.pdbx_seq_one_letter_code
_entity_poly.pdbx_strand_id
1 'polypeptide(L)'
;MNDNKNLRPWVPADVEHFIQQHASQYQEMSFEELEAKVFTLVDLHEQLMDKQSIVLYAGTNMINPKAAKMLSSSIGSRASLGYPGDKYNKGMEHADQLEIMLMSLLRKLFDAKYVEYRVPSGSIANLYAYMATTKPGDKIMAFSDSAAGHVTHHAEGAAGLYGLEIHK
;
A
#
# COMPACT_ATOMS: atom_id res chain seq x y z
N MET A 1 -33.95 9.18 -17.14
CA MET A 1 -32.87 10.17 -17.09
C MET A 1 -31.57 9.45 -17.42
N ASN A 2 -30.73 10.04 -18.26
CA ASN A 2 -29.60 9.36 -18.88
C ASN A 2 -28.52 8.98 -17.84
N ASP A 3 -28.56 7.76 -17.31
CA ASP A 3 -27.53 7.20 -16.41
C ASP A 3 -26.17 6.91 -17.08
N ASN A 4 -26.06 7.20 -18.36
CA ASN A 4 -24.89 6.80 -19.16
C ASN A 4 -23.75 7.84 -19.22
N LYS A 5 -23.84 8.96 -18.47
CA LYS A 5 -22.84 10.05 -18.56
C LYS A 5 -21.61 9.86 -17.68
N ASN A 6 -21.62 8.91 -16.76
CA ASN A 6 -20.55 8.72 -15.77
C ASN A 6 -19.84 7.35 -15.86
N LEU A 7 -20.17 6.54 -16.86
CA LEU A 7 -19.52 5.23 -17.02
C LEU A 7 -18.09 5.40 -17.54
N ARG A 8 -17.18 4.69 -16.92
CA ARG A 8 -15.76 4.66 -17.30
C ARG A 8 -15.56 3.62 -18.40
N PRO A 9 -15.27 4.03 -19.64
CA PRO A 9 -15.21 3.11 -20.79
C PRO A 9 -14.05 2.09 -20.70
N TRP A 10 -13.06 2.34 -19.83
CA TRP A 10 -11.92 1.45 -19.58
C TRP A 10 -12.15 0.44 -18.45
N VAL A 11 -13.32 0.47 -17.78
CA VAL A 11 -13.71 -0.49 -16.75
C VAL A 11 -14.66 -1.50 -17.38
N PRO A 12 -14.51 -2.83 -17.12
CA PRO A 12 -15.48 -3.82 -17.57
C PRO A 12 -16.92 -3.46 -17.15
N ALA A 13 -17.87 -3.69 -18.05
CA ALA A 13 -19.24 -3.18 -17.87
C ALA A 13 -19.93 -3.75 -16.61
N ASP A 14 -19.70 -5.00 -16.29
CA ASP A 14 -20.22 -5.67 -15.09
C ASP A 14 -19.62 -5.07 -13.80
N VAL A 15 -18.33 -4.78 -13.81
CA VAL A 15 -17.64 -4.12 -12.70
C VAL A 15 -18.15 -2.69 -12.52
N GLU A 16 -18.29 -1.95 -13.61
CA GLU A 16 -18.81 -0.59 -13.55
C GLU A 16 -20.26 -0.56 -13.05
N HIS A 17 -21.09 -1.50 -13.49
CA HIS A 17 -22.46 -1.62 -13.00
C HIS A 17 -22.51 -1.88 -11.48
N PHE A 18 -21.69 -2.80 -10.98
CA PHE A 18 -21.56 -3.08 -9.55
C PHE A 18 -21.17 -1.83 -8.76
N ILE A 19 -20.20 -1.06 -9.26
CA ILE A 19 -19.73 0.17 -8.61
C ILE A 19 -20.85 1.21 -8.56
N GLN A 20 -21.54 1.44 -9.68
CA GLN A 20 -22.61 2.44 -9.75
C GLN A 20 -23.80 2.09 -8.86
N GLN A 21 -24.15 0.81 -8.78
CA GLN A 21 -25.22 0.35 -7.89
C GLN A 21 -24.92 0.70 -6.43
N HIS A 22 -23.71 0.43 -5.95
CA HIS A 22 -23.32 0.75 -4.59
C HIS A 22 -23.13 2.26 -4.37
N ALA A 23 -22.52 2.95 -5.32
CA ALA A 23 -22.30 4.39 -5.24
C ALA A 23 -23.63 5.15 -5.12
N SER A 24 -24.62 4.78 -5.91
CA SER A 24 -25.95 5.40 -5.84
C SER A 24 -26.62 5.19 -4.48
N GLN A 25 -26.50 3.98 -3.93
CA GLN A 25 -27.02 3.68 -2.59
C GLN A 25 -26.37 4.55 -1.51
N TYR A 26 -25.03 4.71 -1.56
CA TYR A 26 -24.31 5.50 -0.56
C TYR A 26 -24.54 7.01 -0.69
N GLN A 27 -24.81 7.51 -1.89
CA GLN A 27 -25.14 8.92 -2.10
C GLN A 27 -26.47 9.36 -1.45
N GLU A 28 -27.39 8.42 -1.24
CA GLU A 28 -28.69 8.67 -0.59
C GLU A 28 -28.64 8.57 0.94
N MET A 29 -27.53 8.08 1.51
CA MET A 29 -27.37 7.87 2.95
C MET A 29 -26.92 9.15 3.67
N SER A 30 -27.39 9.34 4.90
CA SER A 30 -26.85 10.36 5.81
C SER A 30 -25.42 10.01 6.26
N PHE A 31 -24.71 10.96 6.85
CA PHE A 31 -23.36 10.70 7.39
C PHE A 31 -23.38 9.67 8.53
N GLU A 32 -24.41 9.69 9.37
CA GLU A 32 -24.58 8.74 10.46
C GLU A 32 -24.84 7.31 9.95
N GLU A 33 -25.64 7.19 8.88
CA GLU A 33 -25.88 5.90 8.21
C GLU A 33 -24.62 5.37 7.53
N LEU A 34 -23.83 6.26 6.89
CA LEU A 34 -22.55 5.89 6.29
C LEU A 34 -21.54 5.43 7.35
N GLU A 35 -21.44 6.13 8.48
CA GLU A 35 -20.56 5.71 9.58
C GLU A 35 -20.95 4.32 10.09
N ALA A 36 -22.23 4.09 10.40
CA ALA A 36 -22.71 2.77 10.82
C ALA A 36 -22.45 1.69 9.78
N LYS A 37 -22.58 2.04 8.48
CA LYS A 37 -22.30 1.12 7.38
C LYS A 37 -20.83 0.74 7.31
N VAL A 38 -19.91 1.68 7.53
CA VAL A 38 -18.46 1.39 7.57
C VAL A 38 -18.15 0.36 8.65
N PHE A 39 -18.60 0.56 9.88
CA PHE A 39 -18.40 -0.40 10.97
C PHE A 39 -19.00 -1.77 10.64
N THR A 40 -20.21 -1.82 10.12
CA THR A 40 -20.85 -3.07 9.69
C THR A 40 -20.03 -3.80 8.63
N LEU A 41 -19.50 -3.10 7.64
CA LEU A 41 -18.68 -3.71 6.57
C LEU A 41 -17.36 -4.23 7.11
N VAL A 42 -16.72 -3.53 8.05
CA VAL A 42 -15.51 -4.00 8.73
C VAL A 42 -15.78 -5.29 9.50
N ASP A 43 -16.84 -5.31 10.32
CA ASP A 43 -17.22 -6.50 11.09
C ASP A 43 -17.53 -7.71 10.19
N LEU A 44 -18.25 -7.49 9.09
CA LEU A 44 -18.54 -8.54 8.11
C LEU A 44 -17.28 -9.06 7.42
N HIS A 45 -16.35 -8.16 7.09
CA HIS A 45 -15.06 -8.53 6.51
C HIS A 45 -14.24 -9.39 7.48
N GLU A 46 -14.11 -8.99 8.75
CA GLU A 46 -13.41 -9.75 9.78
C GLU A 46 -14.06 -11.12 10.00
N GLN A 47 -15.40 -11.19 10.03
CA GLN A 47 -16.08 -12.46 10.13
C GLN A 47 -15.78 -13.39 8.95
N LEU A 48 -15.82 -12.86 7.73
CA LEU A 48 -15.55 -13.64 6.53
C LEU A 48 -14.08 -14.09 6.48
N MET A 49 -13.14 -13.17 6.65
CA MET A 49 -11.72 -13.43 6.41
C MET A 49 -11.02 -14.12 7.58
N ASP A 50 -11.37 -13.75 8.83
CA ASP A 50 -10.64 -14.23 10.00
C ASP A 50 -11.30 -15.43 10.69
N LYS A 51 -12.63 -15.61 10.50
CA LYS A 51 -13.37 -16.67 11.18
C LYS A 51 -13.95 -17.75 10.26
N GLN A 52 -14.29 -17.40 9.03
CA GLN A 52 -14.96 -18.30 8.08
C GLN A 52 -14.08 -18.75 6.90
N SER A 53 -12.91 -18.12 6.72
CA SER A 53 -12.02 -18.41 5.60
C SER A 53 -10.64 -18.85 6.07
N ILE A 54 -9.98 -19.65 5.24
CA ILE A 54 -8.55 -19.92 5.33
C ILE A 54 -7.87 -19.15 4.20
N VAL A 55 -7.12 -18.10 4.55
CA VAL A 55 -6.46 -17.26 3.56
C VAL A 55 -5.19 -17.93 3.08
N LEU A 56 -5.18 -18.42 1.83
CA LEU A 56 -4.04 -19.10 1.20
C LEU A 56 -3.13 -18.15 0.39
N TYR A 57 -3.41 -16.86 0.40
CA TYR A 57 -2.61 -15.88 -0.33
C TYR A 57 -1.34 -15.52 0.46
N ALA A 58 -0.18 -15.90 -0.09
CA ALA A 58 1.11 -15.73 0.57
C ALA A 58 1.51 -14.24 0.81
N GLY A 59 0.90 -13.31 0.09
CA GLY A 59 1.08 -11.86 0.30
C GLY A 59 0.31 -11.30 1.50
N THR A 60 -0.55 -12.08 2.12
CA THR A 60 -1.29 -11.69 3.32
C THR A 60 -0.45 -11.91 4.56
N ASN A 61 -0.37 -10.92 5.42
CA ASN A 61 0.30 -11.02 6.71
C ASN A 61 -0.64 -10.54 7.82
N MET A 62 -0.89 -11.41 8.81
CA MET A 62 -1.66 -11.03 9.98
C MET A 62 -0.82 -10.11 10.85
N ILE A 63 -1.32 -8.91 11.08
CA ILE A 63 -0.64 -7.94 11.94
C ILE A 63 -0.70 -8.39 13.40
N ASN A 64 0.41 -8.27 14.12
CA ASN A 64 0.44 -8.49 15.55
C ASN A 64 -0.54 -7.51 16.25
N PRO A 65 -1.46 -7.97 17.13
CA PRO A 65 -2.46 -7.09 17.76
C PRO A 65 -1.85 -5.92 18.56
N LYS A 66 -0.66 -6.09 19.12
CA LYS A 66 0.06 -4.99 19.81
C LYS A 66 0.54 -3.94 18.82
N ALA A 67 1.01 -4.36 17.63
CA ALA A 67 1.40 -3.45 16.57
C ALA A 67 0.17 -2.73 15.97
N ALA A 68 -0.92 -3.45 15.73
CA ALA A 68 -2.18 -2.87 15.26
C ALA A 68 -2.68 -1.75 16.19
N LYS A 69 -2.59 -1.96 17.51
CA LYS A 69 -2.95 -0.93 18.50
C LYS A 69 -2.09 0.33 18.38
N MET A 70 -0.82 0.21 18.01
CA MET A 70 0.06 1.38 17.82
C MET A 70 -0.32 2.20 16.58
N LEU A 71 -0.85 1.58 15.53
CA LEU A 71 -1.33 2.27 14.34
C LEU A 71 -2.51 3.22 14.62
N SER A 72 -3.30 2.97 15.64
CA SER A 72 -4.40 3.83 16.08
C SER A 72 -3.96 4.98 17.01
N SER A 73 -2.66 5.07 17.32
CA SER A 73 -2.14 6.15 18.17
C SER A 73 -2.01 7.47 17.39
N SER A 74 -1.94 8.59 18.13
CA SER A 74 -1.81 9.93 17.53
C SER A 74 -0.51 10.14 16.75
N ILE A 75 0.50 9.30 16.91
CA ILE A 75 1.75 9.36 16.13
C ILE A 75 1.46 9.22 14.63
N GLY A 76 0.57 8.32 14.25
CA GLY A 76 0.21 8.08 12.84
C GLY A 76 -0.46 9.28 12.14
N SER A 77 -0.97 10.25 12.89
CA SER A 77 -1.60 11.47 12.37
C SER A 77 -0.70 12.71 12.41
N ARG A 78 0.57 12.56 12.79
CA ARG A 78 1.52 13.66 12.91
C ARG A 78 2.51 13.67 11.75
N ALA A 79 2.72 14.85 11.18
CA ALA A 79 3.78 15.06 10.20
C ALA A 79 5.16 14.90 10.87
N SER A 80 6.08 14.18 10.21
CA SER A 80 7.41 13.89 10.71
C SER A 80 8.43 14.00 9.57
N LEU A 81 8.68 15.22 9.12
CA LEU A 81 9.59 15.53 8.02
C LEU A 81 11.00 15.76 8.53
N GLY A 82 11.99 15.18 7.86
CA GLY A 82 13.41 15.33 8.17
C GLY A 82 14.01 14.06 8.77
N TYR A 83 15.25 14.15 9.19
CA TYR A 83 15.95 13.06 9.86
C TYR A 83 15.67 13.04 11.37
N PRO A 84 15.80 11.91 12.05
CA PRO A 84 15.79 11.87 13.51
C PRO A 84 16.81 12.86 14.09
N GLY A 85 16.35 13.70 15.00
CA GLY A 85 17.15 14.78 15.59
C GLY A 85 17.18 16.09 14.78
N ASP A 86 16.73 16.07 13.53
CA ASP A 86 16.65 17.26 12.65
C ASP A 86 15.32 17.29 11.90
N LYS A 87 14.23 17.42 12.65
CA LYS A 87 12.87 17.48 12.11
C LYS A 87 12.40 18.92 11.92
N TYR A 88 11.67 19.16 10.82
CA TYR A 88 10.94 20.41 10.64
C TYR A 88 9.83 20.57 11.69
N ASN A 89 9.19 19.47 12.06
CA ASN A 89 8.08 19.45 13.01
C ASN A 89 8.60 19.40 14.44
N LYS A 90 8.00 20.19 15.33
CA LYS A 90 8.31 20.19 16.75
C LYS A 90 7.55 19.08 17.50
N GLY A 91 8.09 18.62 18.63
CA GLY A 91 7.49 17.59 19.46
C GLY A 91 7.69 16.17 18.90
N MET A 92 8.74 15.97 18.10
CA MET A 92 9.03 14.68 17.44
C MET A 92 10.09 13.85 18.17
N GLU A 93 10.53 14.25 19.34
CA GLU A 93 11.63 13.64 20.10
C GLU A 93 11.41 12.16 20.38
N HIS A 94 10.16 11.75 20.60
CA HIS A 94 9.82 10.34 20.81
C HIS A 94 9.64 9.59 19.49
N ALA A 95 9.11 10.24 18.46
CA ALA A 95 9.05 9.67 17.11
C ALA A 95 10.47 9.40 16.57
N ASP A 96 11.40 10.31 16.78
CA ASP A 96 12.81 10.15 16.42
C ASP A 96 13.42 8.89 17.04
N GLN A 97 13.15 8.65 18.33
CA GLN A 97 13.63 7.45 19.01
C GLN A 97 13.03 6.17 18.43
N LEU A 98 11.75 6.17 18.06
CA LEU A 98 11.12 5.03 17.39
C LEU A 98 11.74 4.77 16.00
N GLU A 99 12.01 5.82 15.24
CA GLU A 99 12.67 5.71 13.94
C GLU A 99 14.09 5.14 14.06
N ILE A 100 14.88 5.62 15.04
CA ILE A 100 16.24 5.12 15.32
C ILE A 100 16.19 3.66 15.75
N MET A 101 15.24 3.29 16.62
CA MET A 101 15.05 1.90 17.04
C MET A 101 14.72 1.00 15.86
N LEU A 102 13.81 1.42 15.00
CA LEU A 102 13.45 0.68 13.78
C LEU A 102 14.64 0.47 12.86
N MET A 103 15.41 1.53 12.56
CA MET A 103 16.63 1.42 11.75
C MET A 103 17.62 0.45 12.35
N SER A 104 17.83 0.51 13.66
CA SER A 104 18.78 -0.36 14.37
C SER A 104 18.36 -1.82 14.32
N LEU A 105 17.08 -2.10 14.50
CA LEU A 105 16.53 -3.45 14.41
C LEU A 105 16.61 -4.02 12.99
N LEU A 106 16.26 -3.24 11.98
CA LEU A 106 16.34 -3.66 10.58
C LEU A 106 17.78 -3.89 10.13
N ARG A 107 18.73 -3.04 10.54
CA ARG A 107 20.16 -3.25 10.27
C ARG A 107 20.65 -4.57 10.86
N LYS A 108 20.24 -4.89 12.07
CA LYS A 108 20.60 -6.16 12.73
C LYS A 108 19.91 -7.35 12.04
N LEU A 109 18.64 -7.23 11.67
CA LEU A 109 17.86 -8.32 11.08
C LEU A 109 18.39 -8.72 9.70
N PHE A 110 18.76 -7.74 8.89
CA PHE A 110 19.18 -7.93 7.49
C PHE A 110 20.71 -7.87 7.30
N ASP A 111 21.47 -7.73 8.37
CA ASP A 111 22.93 -7.52 8.31
C ASP A 111 23.31 -6.40 7.33
N ALA A 112 22.54 -5.31 7.35
CA ALA A 112 22.64 -4.21 6.39
C ALA A 112 23.36 -3.01 7.00
N LYS A 113 24.24 -2.37 6.22
CA LYS A 113 24.90 -1.12 6.63
C LYS A 113 23.94 0.05 6.67
N TYR A 114 23.02 0.13 5.69
CA TYR A 114 22.02 1.19 5.52
C TYR A 114 20.63 0.60 5.35
N VAL A 115 19.63 1.30 5.87
CA VAL A 115 18.21 0.92 5.78
C VAL A 115 17.40 2.16 5.47
N GLU A 116 16.54 2.07 4.47
CA GLU A 116 15.48 3.04 4.22
C GLU A 116 14.14 2.42 4.67
N TYR A 117 13.59 2.93 5.75
CA TYR A 117 12.37 2.40 6.37
C TYR A 117 11.10 3.18 5.98
N ARG A 118 11.24 4.35 5.34
CA ARG A 118 10.13 5.26 5.01
C ARG A 118 9.42 4.91 3.71
N VAL A 119 9.69 3.72 3.19
CA VAL A 119 9.11 3.25 1.92
C VAL A 119 7.67 2.81 2.13
N PRO A 120 6.68 3.40 1.42
CA PRO A 120 5.26 3.18 1.68
C PRO A 120 4.73 1.86 1.10
N SER A 121 5.44 1.23 0.16
CA SER A 121 4.99 -0.01 -0.48
C SER A 121 6.14 -0.77 -1.13
N GLY A 122 5.93 -2.08 -1.38
CA GLY A 122 6.89 -2.90 -2.14
C GLY A 122 7.15 -2.39 -3.55
N SER A 123 6.14 -1.84 -4.22
CA SER A 123 6.30 -1.24 -5.55
C SER A 123 7.26 -0.04 -5.54
N ILE A 124 7.15 0.81 -4.55
CA ILE A 124 8.06 1.95 -4.38
C ILE A 124 9.46 1.47 -3.95
N ALA A 125 9.56 0.42 -3.14
CA ALA A 125 10.84 -0.20 -2.80
C ALA A 125 11.58 -0.69 -4.06
N ASN A 126 10.87 -1.35 -4.97
CA ASN A 126 11.41 -1.79 -6.25
C ASN A 126 11.84 -0.60 -7.12
N LEU A 127 11.03 0.47 -7.18
CA LEU A 127 11.41 1.69 -7.90
C LEU A 127 12.71 2.29 -7.34
N TYR A 128 12.84 2.40 -6.02
CA TYR A 128 14.06 2.91 -5.39
C TYR A 128 15.28 2.03 -5.70
N ALA A 129 15.10 0.71 -5.71
CA ALA A 129 16.17 -0.21 -6.08
C ALA A 129 16.62 0.01 -7.54
N TYR A 130 15.68 0.19 -8.48
CA TYR A 130 16.00 0.53 -9.86
C TYR A 130 16.74 1.86 -9.96
N MET A 131 16.22 2.91 -9.32
CA MET A 131 16.86 4.23 -9.33
C MET A 131 18.29 4.22 -8.77
N ALA A 132 18.56 3.36 -7.79
CA ALA A 132 19.87 3.24 -7.16
C ALA A 132 20.88 2.41 -7.99
N THR A 133 20.42 1.50 -8.83
CA THR A 133 21.27 0.50 -9.48
C THR A 133 21.29 0.56 -11.01
N THR A 134 20.35 1.27 -11.61
CA THR A 134 20.17 1.38 -13.07
C THR A 134 19.91 2.81 -13.52
N LYS A 135 19.85 3.01 -14.83
CA LYS A 135 19.46 4.26 -15.48
C LYS A 135 18.32 3.98 -16.47
N PRO A 136 17.49 4.97 -16.81
CA PRO A 136 16.54 4.84 -17.92
C PRO A 136 17.24 4.34 -19.21
N GLY A 137 16.64 3.35 -19.87
CA GLY A 137 17.21 2.67 -21.03
C GLY A 137 18.07 1.44 -20.72
N ASP A 138 18.42 1.20 -19.46
CA ASP A 138 19.09 -0.04 -19.08
C ASP A 138 18.17 -1.25 -19.22
N LYS A 139 18.76 -2.42 -19.47
CA LYS A 139 18.03 -3.67 -19.68
C LYS A 139 17.96 -4.48 -18.38
N ILE A 140 16.78 -4.97 -18.09
CA ILE A 140 16.56 -5.92 -16.99
C ILE A 140 15.91 -7.20 -17.53
N MET A 141 16.13 -8.30 -16.82
CA MET A 141 15.44 -9.55 -17.04
C MET A 141 14.41 -9.75 -15.93
N ALA A 142 13.18 -10.10 -16.30
CA ALA A 142 12.10 -10.34 -15.35
C ALA A 142 11.32 -11.60 -15.75
N PHE A 143 10.72 -12.28 -14.77
CA PHE A 143 9.79 -13.36 -15.06
C PHE A 143 8.54 -12.81 -15.74
N SER A 144 8.01 -13.55 -16.72
CA SER A 144 6.72 -13.24 -17.34
C SER A 144 5.56 -13.42 -16.36
N ASP A 145 4.40 -12.87 -16.69
CA ASP A 145 3.18 -13.04 -15.89
C ASP A 145 2.81 -14.51 -15.74
N SER A 146 2.95 -15.31 -16.82
CA SER A 146 2.71 -16.76 -16.82
C SER A 146 3.68 -17.55 -15.94
N ALA A 147 4.85 -17.00 -15.65
CA ALA A 147 5.84 -17.52 -14.72
C ALA A 147 5.78 -16.87 -13.33
N ALA A 148 4.62 -16.30 -12.96
CA ALA A 148 4.36 -15.61 -11.71
C ALA A 148 5.26 -14.37 -11.47
N GLY A 149 5.70 -13.71 -12.55
CA GLY A 149 6.40 -12.44 -12.47
C GLY A 149 5.52 -11.34 -11.88
N HIS A 150 6.08 -10.53 -10.98
CA HIS A 150 5.32 -9.46 -10.36
C HIS A 150 5.29 -8.23 -11.29
N VAL A 151 4.12 -7.59 -11.41
CA VAL A 151 3.87 -6.45 -12.32
C VAL A 151 4.84 -5.27 -12.14
N THR A 152 5.40 -5.07 -10.95
CA THR A 152 6.40 -4.01 -10.71
C THR A 152 7.66 -4.13 -11.55
N HIS A 153 7.95 -5.33 -12.07
CA HIS A 153 9.11 -5.60 -12.93
C HIS A 153 8.77 -5.51 -14.43
N HIS A 154 7.52 -5.19 -14.78
CA HIS A 154 7.02 -5.12 -16.15
C HIS A 154 6.87 -3.69 -16.64
N ALA A 155 6.51 -3.54 -17.92
CA ALA A 155 6.35 -2.24 -18.58
C ALA A 155 5.27 -1.36 -17.92
N GLU A 156 4.24 -1.98 -17.38
CA GLU A 156 3.12 -1.33 -16.71
C GLU A 156 3.42 -0.98 -15.23
N GLY A 157 4.55 -1.45 -14.71
CA GLY A 157 4.93 -1.28 -13.31
C GLY A 157 6.11 -0.31 -13.10
N ALA A 158 6.74 -0.42 -11.94
CA ALA A 158 7.84 0.46 -11.51
C ALA A 158 9.02 0.45 -12.48
N ALA A 159 9.35 -0.70 -13.08
CA ALA A 159 10.45 -0.84 -14.04
C ALA A 159 10.17 -0.03 -15.32
N GLY A 160 8.99 -0.20 -15.93
CA GLY A 160 8.59 0.54 -17.11
C GLY A 160 8.38 2.03 -16.83
N LEU A 161 7.80 2.37 -15.68
CA LEU A 161 7.66 3.77 -15.24
C LEU A 161 9.03 4.48 -15.16
N TYR A 162 10.05 3.77 -14.69
CA TYR A 162 11.42 4.30 -14.64
C TYR A 162 12.12 4.31 -16.00
N GLY A 163 11.54 3.70 -17.03
CA GLY A 163 12.06 3.69 -18.39
C GLY A 163 13.08 2.59 -18.66
N LEU A 164 12.98 1.45 -17.97
CA LEU A 164 13.82 0.28 -18.24
C LEU A 164 13.31 -0.52 -19.43
N GLU A 165 14.21 -1.17 -20.19
CA GLU A 165 13.89 -2.18 -21.17
C GLU A 165 13.76 -3.54 -20.50
N ILE A 166 12.56 -4.18 -20.61
CA ILE A 166 12.25 -5.42 -19.92
C ILE A 166 12.32 -6.61 -20.89
N HIS A 167 13.17 -7.59 -20.58
CA HIS A 167 13.23 -8.88 -21.25
C HIS A 167 12.58 -9.94 -20.37
N LYS A 168 11.56 -10.64 -20.90
CA LYS A 168 10.82 -11.70 -20.21
C LYS A 168 11.33 -13.08 -20.57
#